data_0e06f267054d630fd19cd8b74fa997a8
#
_entry.id   0e06f267054d630fd19cd8b74fa997a8
#
_cell.length_a   1.000
_cell.length_b   1.000
_cell.length_c   1.000
_cell.angle_alpha   90.00
_cell.angle_beta   90.00
_cell.angle_gamma   90.00
#
_symmetry.space_group_name_H-M   'P 1'
#
loop_
_entity.id
_entity.type
_entity.pdbx_description
1 polymer ?
#
loop_
_entity_poly.entity_id
_entity_poly.type
_entity_poly.pdbx_seq_one_letter_code
_entity_poly.pdbx_strand_id
1 'polypeptide(L)'
;MRDYESVKNAITLSETWHLVLSTIHSRSSSQTISKIIDIFPKEQQSQVKIQLAETLLAIISQRLIKKKDGTWVTVAFEIMINNNAIANLIIENQIKQINNIIQTNKANDMILLENSILDLIDKWEISIQDWLANANNTSYILSELRNRGINVFN
;
A
#
# COMPACT_ATOMS: atom_id res chain seq x y z
N MET A 1 -5.07 -14.61 3.66
CA MET A 1 -5.31 -15.32 2.38
C MET A 1 -3.98 -15.74 1.79
N ARG A 2 -3.81 -17.05 1.45
CA ARG A 2 -2.55 -17.57 0.88
C ARG A 2 -2.78 -18.51 -0.31
N ASP A 3 -4.00 -18.95 -0.53
CA ASP A 3 -4.37 -19.96 -1.52
C ASP A 3 -5.52 -19.49 -2.39
N TYR A 4 -5.65 -20.13 -3.56
CA TYR A 4 -6.64 -19.82 -4.59
C TYR A 4 -8.08 -19.86 -4.07
N GLU A 5 -8.44 -20.91 -3.33
CA GLU A 5 -9.81 -21.12 -2.84
C GLU A 5 -10.23 -20.01 -1.87
N SER A 6 -9.35 -19.64 -0.92
CA SER A 6 -9.63 -18.57 0.02
C SER A 6 -9.84 -17.21 -0.66
N VAL A 7 -9.03 -16.90 -1.68
CA VAL A 7 -9.16 -15.63 -2.42
C VAL A 7 -10.41 -15.62 -3.28
N LYS A 8 -10.69 -16.71 -3.99
CA LYS A 8 -11.90 -16.88 -4.81
C LYS A 8 -13.17 -16.71 -3.98
N ASN A 9 -13.25 -17.40 -2.85
CA ASN A 9 -14.40 -17.30 -1.95
C ASN A 9 -14.59 -15.89 -1.39
N ALA A 10 -13.49 -15.20 -1.05
CA ALA A 10 -13.55 -13.81 -0.58
C ALA A 10 -14.10 -12.86 -1.64
N ILE A 11 -13.67 -12.98 -2.89
CA ILE A 11 -14.21 -12.17 -4.01
C ILE A 11 -15.69 -12.49 -4.22
N THR A 12 -16.06 -13.78 -4.27
CA THR A 12 -17.46 -14.20 -4.44
C THR A 12 -18.37 -13.67 -3.32
N LEU A 13 -17.92 -13.70 -2.07
CA LEU A 13 -18.67 -13.13 -0.95
C LEU A 13 -18.81 -11.61 -1.06
N SER A 14 -17.77 -10.89 -1.50
CA SER A 14 -17.85 -9.45 -1.68
C SER A 14 -18.80 -9.04 -2.80
N GLU A 15 -18.92 -9.81 -3.87
CA GLU A 15 -19.91 -9.60 -4.94
C GLU A 15 -21.36 -9.75 -4.45
N THR A 16 -21.57 -10.50 -3.36
CA THR A 16 -22.90 -10.68 -2.73
C THR A 16 -23.15 -9.70 -1.57
N TRP A 17 -22.49 -8.55 -1.58
CA TRP A 17 -22.65 -7.44 -0.63
C TRP A 17 -22.21 -7.76 0.82
N HIS A 18 -21.39 -8.78 1.01
CA HIS A 18 -20.79 -9.04 2.31
C HIS A 18 -19.50 -8.22 2.48
N LEU A 19 -19.32 -7.60 3.64
CA LEU A 19 -18.04 -7.01 3.98
C LEU A 19 -17.02 -8.12 4.30
N VAL A 20 -15.99 -8.22 3.48
CA VAL A 20 -14.91 -9.18 3.64
C VAL A 20 -13.66 -8.47 4.13
N LEU A 21 -13.14 -8.88 5.29
CA LEU A 21 -11.85 -8.42 5.83
C LEU A 21 -10.85 -9.57 5.76
N SER A 22 -9.66 -9.29 5.23
CA SER A 22 -8.61 -10.29 5.10
C SER A 22 -7.23 -9.70 5.21
N THR A 23 -6.22 -10.55 5.41
CA THR A 23 -4.81 -10.17 5.47
C THR A 23 -3.98 -10.90 4.43
N ILE A 24 -3.04 -10.17 3.82
CA ILE A 24 -2.07 -10.70 2.84
C ILE A 24 -0.70 -10.15 3.20
N HIS A 25 0.32 -11.01 3.15
CA HIS A 25 1.70 -10.57 3.36
C HIS A 25 2.24 -9.89 2.10
N SER A 26 2.22 -8.56 2.08
CA SER A 26 2.74 -7.74 0.97
C SER A 26 3.36 -6.45 1.52
N ARG A 27 4.13 -5.77 0.67
CA ARG A 27 4.83 -4.54 1.06
C ARG A 27 4.12 -3.24 0.69
N SER A 28 3.11 -3.31 -0.18
CA SER A 28 2.35 -2.15 -0.66
C SER A 28 1.00 -2.58 -1.22
N SER A 29 0.11 -1.63 -1.42
CA SER A 29 -1.21 -1.84 -2.04
C SER A 29 -1.08 -2.39 -3.46
N SER A 30 -0.16 -1.85 -4.26
CA SER A 30 0.10 -2.34 -5.62
C SER A 30 0.58 -3.80 -5.64
N GLN A 31 1.48 -4.18 -4.72
CA GLN A 31 1.91 -5.57 -4.58
C GLN A 31 0.80 -6.49 -4.08
N THR A 32 -0.09 -6.00 -3.21
CA THR A 32 -1.25 -6.77 -2.74
C THR A 32 -2.16 -7.12 -3.91
N ILE A 33 -2.51 -6.15 -4.73
CA ILE A 33 -3.35 -6.34 -5.92
C ILE A 33 -2.70 -7.34 -6.89
N SER A 34 -1.42 -7.15 -7.22
CA SER A 34 -0.69 -8.08 -8.09
C SER A 34 -0.71 -9.50 -7.55
N LYS A 35 -0.44 -9.68 -6.25
CA LYS A 35 -0.46 -11.02 -5.62
C LYS A 35 -1.83 -11.68 -5.65
N ILE A 36 -2.91 -10.91 -5.45
CA ILE A 36 -4.27 -11.44 -5.56
C ILE A 36 -4.52 -11.96 -6.98
N ILE A 37 -4.18 -11.18 -7.99
CA ILE A 37 -4.36 -11.55 -9.40
C ILE A 37 -3.50 -12.77 -9.76
N ASP A 38 -2.24 -12.80 -9.33
CA ASP A 38 -1.27 -13.86 -9.65
C ASP A 38 -1.61 -15.23 -9.04
N ILE A 39 -2.48 -15.28 -8.02
CA ILE A 39 -2.99 -16.54 -7.46
C ILE A 39 -3.87 -17.28 -8.46
N PHE A 40 -4.51 -16.57 -9.41
CA PHE A 40 -5.42 -17.15 -10.38
C PHE A 40 -4.69 -17.62 -11.66
N PRO A 41 -5.18 -18.70 -12.30
CA PRO A 41 -4.72 -19.10 -13.63
C PRO A 41 -4.84 -17.95 -14.63
N LYS A 42 -3.95 -17.89 -15.62
CA LYS A 42 -3.86 -16.79 -16.59
C LYS A 42 -5.19 -16.52 -17.30
N GLU A 43 -5.94 -17.56 -17.60
CA GLU A 43 -7.23 -17.51 -18.28
C GLU A 43 -8.31 -16.80 -17.46
N GLN A 44 -8.18 -16.80 -16.12
CA GLN A 44 -9.13 -16.19 -15.19
C GLN A 44 -8.71 -14.77 -14.76
N GLN A 45 -7.45 -14.39 -14.95
CA GLN A 45 -6.93 -13.12 -14.42
C GLN A 45 -7.66 -11.89 -14.94
N SER A 46 -8.13 -11.90 -16.19
CA SER A 46 -8.89 -10.78 -16.75
C SER A 46 -10.23 -10.58 -16.03
N GLN A 47 -10.93 -11.67 -15.74
CA GLN A 47 -12.18 -11.63 -14.98
C GLN A 47 -11.95 -11.18 -13.54
N VAL A 48 -10.94 -11.72 -12.89
CA VAL A 48 -10.58 -11.38 -11.50
C VAL A 48 -10.22 -9.91 -11.35
N LYS A 49 -9.53 -9.31 -12.32
CA LYS A 49 -9.24 -7.87 -12.31
C LYS A 49 -10.52 -7.03 -12.31
N ILE A 50 -11.50 -7.39 -13.09
CA ILE A 50 -12.80 -6.69 -13.13
C ILE A 50 -13.50 -6.85 -11.77
N GLN A 51 -13.65 -8.07 -11.28
CA GLN A 51 -14.30 -8.34 -9.99
C GLN A 51 -13.61 -7.61 -8.83
N LEU A 52 -12.27 -7.65 -8.79
CA LEU A 52 -11.49 -6.95 -7.78
C LEU A 52 -11.64 -5.43 -7.87
N ALA A 53 -11.64 -4.88 -9.08
CA ALA A 53 -11.84 -3.44 -9.31
C ALA A 53 -13.21 -2.94 -8.79
N GLU A 54 -14.24 -3.77 -8.89
CA GLU A 54 -15.62 -3.46 -8.47
C GLU A 54 -15.83 -3.67 -6.96
N THR A 55 -15.19 -4.68 -6.36
CA THR A 55 -15.49 -5.10 -4.98
C THR A 55 -14.47 -4.62 -3.95
N LEU A 56 -13.24 -4.30 -4.35
CA LEU A 56 -12.21 -3.81 -3.45
C LEU A 56 -12.61 -2.44 -2.88
N LEU A 57 -12.61 -2.31 -1.56
CA LEU A 57 -12.88 -1.04 -0.88
C LEU A 57 -11.59 -0.30 -0.52
N ALA A 58 -10.68 -0.97 0.16
CA ALA A 58 -9.42 -0.37 0.59
C ALA A 58 -8.33 -1.42 0.82
N ILE A 59 -7.08 -0.98 0.77
CA ILE A 59 -5.92 -1.75 1.23
C ILE A 59 -5.15 -0.90 2.22
N ILE A 60 -4.86 -1.48 3.39
CA ILE A 60 -4.03 -0.87 4.41
C ILE A 60 -2.78 -1.73 4.55
N SER A 61 -1.63 -1.17 4.17
CA SER A 61 -0.32 -1.79 4.42
C SER A 61 0.33 -1.12 5.61
N GLN A 62 1.04 -1.90 6.44
CA GLN A 62 1.70 -1.37 7.63
C GLN A 62 3.16 -1.80 7.71
N ARG A 63 3.99 -0.94 8.33
CA ARG A 63 5.37 -1.22 8.71
C ARG A 63 5.55 -0.91 10.19
N LEU A 64 6.05 -1.88 10.93
CA LEU A 64 6.52 -1.66 12.29
C LEU A 64 7.97 -1.19 12.23
N ILE A 65 8.23 0.02 12.69
CA ILE A 65 9.54 0.67 12.66
C ILE A 65 10.01 0.88 14.10
N LYS A 66 11.26 0.52 14.40
CA LYS A 66 11.83 0.70 15.74
C LYS A 66 11.89 2.19 16.08
N LYS A 67 11.44 2.56 17.26
CA LYS A 67 11.60 3.94 17.76
C LYS A 67 13.05 4.26 18.06
N LYS A 68 13.43 5.53 17.86
CA LYS A 68 14.78 6.04 18.08
C LYS A 68 15.29 5.83 19.50
N ASP A 69 14.39 5.90 20.49
CA ASP A 69 14.70 5.68 21.91
C ASP A 69 14.90 4.19 22.27
N GLY A 70 14.62 3.29 21.33
CA GLY A 70 14.79 1.85 21.51
C GLY A 70 13.75 1.17 22.41
N THR A 71 12.75 1.90 22.93
CA THR A 71 11.80 1.38 23.90
C THR A 71 10.70 0.54 23.28
N TRP A 72 10.29 0.87 22.03
CA TRP A 72 9.15 0.25 21.38
C TRP A 72 9.21 0.37 19.85
N VAL A 73 8.13 -0.01 19.18
CA VAL A 73 7.94 0.21 17.74
C VAL A 73 6.85 1.26 17.50
N THR A 74 6.98 2.00 16.41
CA THR A 74 5.93 2.86 15.84
C THR A 74 5.45 2.27 14.53
N VAL A 75 4.35 2.78 13.99
CA VAL A 75 3.72 2.23 12.80
C VAL A 75 3.69 3.27 11.69
N ALA A 76 4.22 2.93 10.52
CA ALA A 76 3.98 3.66 9.29
C ALA A 76 2.91 2.92 8.46
N PHE A 77 2.00 3.67 7.85
CA PHE A 77 0.90 3.13 7.05
C PHE A 77 0.99 3.59 5.60
N GLU A 78 0.57 2.70 4.71
CA GLU A 78 0.08 3.04 3.38
C GLU A 78 -1.42 2.75 3.35
N ILE A 79 -2.23 3.74 2.97
CA ILE A 79 -3.68 3.61 2.87
C ILE A 79 -4.10 3.93 1.44
N MET A 80 -4.67 2.95 0.78
CA MET A 80 -5.28 3.07 -0.54
C MET A 80 -6.79 2.87 -0.41
N ILE A 81 -7.57 3.84 -0.84
CA ILE A 81 -9.02 3.73 -0.94
C ILE A 81 -9.35 3.56 -2.43
N ASN A 82 -10.11 2.51 -2.76
CA ASN A 82 -10.47 2.28 -4.16
C ASN A 82 -11.40 3.39 -4.67
N ASN A 83 -11.13 3.83 -5.89
CA ASN A 83 -11.94 4.78 -6.62
C ASN A 83 -11.90 4.45 -8.13
N ASN A 84 -12.67 5.15 -8.93
CA ASN A 84 -12.76 4.90 -10.38
C ASN A 84 -11.39 4.93 -11.08
N ALA A 85 -10.45 5.78 -10.65
CA ALA A 85 -9.12 5.85 -11.24
C ALA A 85 -8.31 4.59 -10.92
N ILE A 86 -8.33 4.14 -9.66
CA ILE A 86 -7.65 2.90 -9.23
C ILE A 86 -8.30 1.67 -9.85
N ALA A 87 -9.63 1.61 -9.90
CA ALA A 87 -10.38 0.53 -10.54
C ALA A 87 -9.97 0.36 -12.01
N ASN A 88 -9.89 1.45 -12.77
CA ASN A 88 -9.43 1.42 -14.15
C ASN A 88 -7.97 0.92 -14.28
N LEU A 89 -7.07 1.37 -13.40
CA LEU A 89 -5.68 0.88 -13.40
C LEU A 89 -5.58 -0.62 -13.11
N ILE A 90 -6.46 -1.16 -12.27
CA ILE A 90 -6.52 -2.62 -12.01
C ILE A 90 -6.98 -3.37 -13.25
N ILE A 91 -8.06 -2.93 -13.88
CA ILE A 91 -8.62 -3.56 -15.11
C ILE A 91 -7.59 -3.55 -16.25
N GLU A 92 -6.92 -2.40 -16.45
CA GLU A 92 -5.92 -2.21 -17.50
C GLU A 92 -4.55 -2.84 -17.17
N ASN A 93 -4.41 -3.48 -16.02
CA ASN A 93 -3.15 -4.04 -15.52
C ASN A 93 -2.01 -3.01 -15.36
N GLN A 94 -2.36 -1.75 -15.10
CA GLN A 94 -1.42 -0.64 -14.88
C GLN A 94 -1.14 -0.41 -13.39
N ILE A 95 -1.03 -1.49 -12.62
CA ILE A 95 -0.98 -1.51 -11.14
C ILE A 95 0.17 -0.65 -10.59
N LYS A 96 1.28 -0.51 -11.33
CA LYS A 96 2.42 0.33 -10.91
C LYS A 96 2.05 1.82 -10.78
N GLN A 97 1.02 2.29 -11.48
CA GLN A 97 0.58 3.69 -11.43
C GLN A 97 -0.30 4.02 -10.21
N ILE A 98 -0.75 3.01 -9.47
CA ILE A 98 -1.57 3.19 -8.26
C ILE A 98 -0.88 4.11 -7.25
N ASN A 99 0.43 3.99 -7.07
CA ASN A 99 1.18 4.85 -6.14
C ASN A 99 1.05 6.33 -6.48
N ASN A 100 0.98 6.70 -7.78
CA ASN A 100 0.78 8.08 -8.21
C ASN A 100 -0.62 8.59 -7.80
N ILE A 101 -1.63 7.73 -7.90
CA ILE A 101 -3.00 8.06 -7.47
C ILE A 101 -3.03 8.26 -5.95
N ILE A 102 -2.41 7.37 -5.16
CA ILE A 102 -2.34 7.51 -3.70
C ILE A 102 -1.66 8.84 -3.33
N GLN A 103 -0.54 9.17 -3.99
CA GLN A 103 0.23 10.39 -3.72
C GLN A 103 -0.58 11.67 -3.99
N THR A 104 -1.41 11.69 -5.04
CA THR A 104 -2.19 12.88 -5.45
C THR A 104 -3.53 13.00 -4.73
N ASN A 105 -4.00 11.95 -4.05
CA ASN A 105 -5.32 11.90 -3.41
C ASN A 105 -5.28 11.96 -1.88
N LYS A 106 -4.35 12.72 -1.31
CA LYS A 106 -4.27 12.95 0.15
C LYS A 106 -5.57 13.52 0.75
N ALA A 107 -6.29 14.34 0.01
CA ALA A 107 -7.57 14.92 0.44
C ALA A 107 -8.69 13.87 0.64
N ASN A 108 -8.52 12.66 0.13
CA ASN A 108 -9.44 11.54 0.24
C ASN A 108 -8.91 10.45 1.19
N ASP A 109 -8.18 10.85 2.24
CA ASP A 109 -7.64 9.97 3.29
C ASP A 109 -6.67 8.88 2.78
N MET A 110 -6.13 9.02 1.56
CA MET A 110 -5.08 8.15 1.06
C MET A 110 -3.72 8.58 1.59
N ILE A 111 -2.93 7.62 2.03
CA ILE A 111 -1.60 7.84 2.60
C ILE A 111 -0.58 6.99 1.87
N LEU A 112 0.43 7.62 1.27
CA LEU A 112 1.60 6.91 0.75
C LEU A 112 2.51 6.52 1.93
N LEU A 113 3.10 5.32 1.89
CA LEU A 113 3.99 4.84 2.95
C LEU A 113 5.11 5.84 3.26
N GLU A 114 5.72 6.39 2.23
CA GLU A 114 6.79 7.38 2.34
C GLU A 114 6.37 8.65 3.09
N ASN A 115 5.12 9.11 2.89
CA ASN A 115 4.60 10.26 3.62
C ASN A 115 4.40 9.94 5.11
N SER A 116 3.89 8.74 5.42
CA SER A 116 3.77 8.29 6.81
C SER A 116 5.14 8.17 7.49
N ILE A 117 6.17 7.72 6.77
CA ILE A 117 7.55 7.68 7.27
C ILE A 117 8.10 9.10 7.48
N LEU A 118 7.87 10.03 6.55
CA LEU A 118 8.27 11.44 6.69
C LEU A 118 7.65 12.08 7.93
N ASP A 119 6.38 11.81 8.20
CA ASP A 119 5.71 12.31 9.41
C ASP A 119 6.34 11.78 10.70
N LEU A 120 6.81 10.51 10.70
CA LEU A 120 7.53 9.93 11.84
C LEU A 120 8.94 10.53 12.01
N ILE A 121 9.61 10.88 10.91
CA ILE A 121 10.89 11.60 10.93
C ILE A 121 10.70 13.00 11.50
N ASP A 122 9.69 13.74 11.06
CA ASP A 122 9.37 15.09 11.53
C ASP A 122 9.05 15.11 13.04
N LYS A 123 8.45 14.04 13.55
CA LYS A 123 8.18 13.84 14.99
C LYS A 123 9.38 13.31 15.78
N TRP A 124 10.52 13.08 15.12
CA TRP A 124 11.73 12.51 15.73
C TRP A 124 11.54 11.12 16.35
N GLU A 125 10.52 10.39 15.91
CA GLU A 125 10.19 9.06 16.45
C GLU A 125 11.13 7.96 15.94
N ILE A 126 11.68 8.10 14.74
CA ILE A 126 12.51 7.08 14.09
C ILE A 126 13.88 7.61 13.68
N SER A 127 14.87 6.72 13.56
CA SER A 127 16.21 7.05 13.09
C SER A 127 16.32 7.04 11.57
N ILE A 128 17.36 7.68 11.03
CA ILE A 128 17.66 7.67 9.59
C ILE A 128 17.87 6.24 9.07
N GLN A 129 18.55 5.38 9.83
CA GLN A 129 18.81 3.99 9.43
C GLN A 129 17.53 3.17 9.38
N ASP A 130 16.61 3.40 10.33
CA ASP A 130 15.36 2.65 10.41
C ASP A 130 14.40 3.01 9.27
N TRP A 131 14.31 4.29 8.84
CA TRP A 131 13.49 4.64 7.71
C TRP A 131 14.05 4.13 6.38
N LEU A 132 15.38 4.15 6.17
CA LEU A 132 16.04 3.60 4.98
C LEU A 132 15.68 2.13 4.77
N ALA A 133 15.69 1.34 5.85
CA ALA A 133 15.36 -0.08 5.81
C ALA A 133 13.87 -0.37 5.50
N ASN A 134 12.97 0.59 5.77
CA ASN A 134 11.53 0.40 5.71
C ASN A 134 10.82 1.09 4.54
N ALA A 135 11.46 2.05 3.87
CA ALA A 135 10.89 2.74 2.70
C ALA A 135 10.83 1.84 1.46
N ASN A 136 9.79 2.00 0.65
CA ASN A 136 9.72 1.39 -0.68
C ASN A 136 10.44 2.26 -1.72
N ASN A 137 10.41 3.59 -1.55
CA ASN A 137 11.07 4.57 -2.42
C ASN A 137 11.93 5.54 -1.60
N THR A 138 13.19 5.15 -1.36
CA THR A 138 14.16 5.96 -0.63
C THR A 138 14.48 7.28 -1.33
N SER A 139 14.53 7.28 -2.66
CA SER A 139 14.82 8.48 -3.46
C SER A 139 13.78 9.57 -3.25
N TYR A 140 12.51 9.20 -3.15
CA TYR A 140 11.43 10.14 -2.86
C TYR A 140 11.60 10.77 -1.47
N ILE A 141 11.85 9.97 -0.43
CA ILE A 141 12.07 10.48 0.94
C ILE A 141 13.29 11.42 0.97
N LEU A 142 14.40 11.04 0.34
CA LEU A 142 15.59 11.88 0.28
C LEU A 142 15.33 13.23 -0.40
N SER A 143 14.56 13.26 -1.49
CA SER A 143 14.18 14.50 -2.16
C SER A 143 13.32 15.38 -1.27
N GLU A 144 12.35 14.81 -0.57
CA GLU A 144 11.48 15.54 0.36
C GLU A 144 12.25 16.10 1.57
N LEU A 145 13.16 15.31 2.17
CA LEU A 145 14.00 15.78 3.28
C LEU A 145 14.91 16.92 2.84
N ARG A 146 15.50 16.82 1.64
CA ARG A 146 16.32 17.90 1.06
C ARG A 146 15.51 19.18 0.83
N ASN A 147 14.29 19.06 0.30
CA ASN A 147 13.37 20.19 0.11
C ASN A 147 13.01 20.88 1.44
N ARG A 148 13.00 20.12 2.55
CA ARG A 148 12.77 20.62 3.92
C ARG A 148 14.06 21.14 4.59
N GLY A 149 15.20 21.14 3.90
CA GLY A 149 16.49 21.59 4.43
C GLY A 149 17.18 20.60 5.40
N ILE A 150 16.68 19.35 5.46
CA ILE A 150 17.25 18.30 6.31
C ILE A 150 18.34 17.57 5.51
N ASN A 151 19.58 17.68 5.95
CA ASN A 151 20.72 17.00 5.32
C ASN A 151 20.95 15.65 6.00
N VAL A 152 20.78 14.55 5.26
CA VAL A 152 20.79 13.18 5.78
C VAL A 152 22.21 12.58 5.85
N PHE A 153 23.17 13.19 5.16
CA PHE A 153 24.53 12.65 4.95
C PHE A 153 25.64 13.58 5.47
N ASN A 154 25.42 14.25 6.59
CA ASN A 154 26.48 14.94 7.32
C ASN A 154 26.97 14.10 8.48
#